data_f6961debc315549a5dbd07753bdcf139
#
_entry.id   f6961debc315549a5dbd07753bdcf139
#
_cell.length_a   1.000
_cell.length_b   1.000
_cell.length_c   1.000
_cell.angle_alpha   90.00
_cell.angle_beta   90.00
_cell.angle_gamma   90.00
#
_symmetry.space_group_name_H-M   'P 1'
#
loop_
_entity.id
_entity.type
_entity.pdbx_description
1 polymer ?
#
loop_
_entity_poly.entity_id
_entity_poly.type
_entity_poly.pdbx_seq_one_letter_code
_entity_poly.pdbx_strand_id
1 'polypeptide(L)'
;MAGELASESAPQTGADGAPRREIVLCVSSYEKGQAFLRQAAAMGCRVVLLTVDKLRHADWPFDILDEIHTMPEGLSREQITNTVAYLMRSRKFERIVALDEFDMHTAAHLREHMRIPGMGLTTTAYFRDKLAMRHEAKRAGILVPEFTGILNYDDLRAYMQEVPAPWVLK
;
A
#
# COMPACT_ATOMS: atom_id res chain seq x y z
N MET A 1 -14.71 7.13 29.66
CA MET A 1 -15.03 8.37 28.94
C MET A 1 -15.24 8.01 27.49
N ALA A 2 -16.36 8.45 26.93
CA ALA A 2 -16.96 7.99 25.71
C ALA A 2 -16.13 8.31 24.46
N GLY A 3 -16.05 7.32 23.57
CA GLY A 3 -15.44 7.49 22.25
C GLY A 3 -16.25 8.45 21.39
N GLU A 4 -15.57 9.38 20.81
CA GLU A 4 -16.06 10.32 19.81
C GLU A 4 -16.25 9.54 18.51
N LEU A 5 -17.50 9.30 18.16
CA LEU A 5 -17.90 8.70 16.89
C LEU A 5 -17.49 9.63 15.75
N ALA A 6 -16.75 9.08 14.81
CA ALA A 6 -16.39 9.76 13.56
C ALA A 6 -17.67 10.32 12.91
N SER A 7 -17.68 11.61 12.63
CA SER A 7 -18.76 12.26 11.89
C SER A 7 -18.78 11.70 10.47
N GLU A 8 -19.85 10.99 10.14
CA GLU A 8 -20.18 10.61 8.77
C GLU A 8 -20.38 11.88 7.94
N SER A 9 -19.41 12.19 7.10
CA SER A 9 -19.54 13.29 6.15
C SER A 9 -20.61 12.94 5.11
N ALA A 10 -21.58 13.83 4.92
CA ALA A 10 -22.63 13.68 3.92
C ALA A 10 -22.05 13.37 2.52
N PRO A 11 -22.70 12.52 1.71
CA PRO A 11 -22.23 12.18 0.37
C PRO A 11 -22.11 13.42 -0.50
N GLN A 12 -20.92 13.66 -1.06
CA GLN A 12 -20.70 14.73 -2.02
C GLN A 12 -21.42 14.36 -3.34
N THR A 13 -22.21 15.25 -3.87
CA THR A 13 -22.87 15.09 -5.19
C THR A 13 -21.96 15.62 -6.30
N GLY A 14 -21.95 14.91 -7.44
CA GLY A 14 -21.31 15.38 -8.67
C GLY A 14 -22.07 16.56 -9.29
N ALA A 15 -21.51 17.18 -10.34
CA ALA A 15 -22.12 18.32 -11.04
C ALA A 15 -23.49 18.00 -11.67
N ASP A 16 -23.82 16.73 -11.84
CA ASP A 16 -25.06 16.17 -12.38
C ASP A 16 -26.07 15.73 -11.30
N GLY A 17 -25.79 16.00 -10.02
CA GLY A 17 -26.65 15.61 -8.90
C GLY A 17 -26.56 14.13 -8.49
N ALA A 18 -25.80 13.30 -9.21
CA ALA A 18 -25.57 11.90 -8.84
C ALA A 18 -24.55 11.79 -7.69
N PRO A 19 -24.65 10.75 -6.83
CA PRO A 19 -23.65 10.54 -5.81
C PRO A 19 -22.26 10.36 -6.45
N ARG A 20 -21.30 11.18 -6.01
CA ARG A 20 -19.93 11.12 -6.53
C ARG A 20 -19.30 9.79 -6.16
N ARG A 21 -18.92 8.99 -7.15
CA ARG A 21 -18.22 7.72 -6.94
C ARG A 21 -16.77 7.99 -6.54
N GLU A 22 -16.31 7.41 -5.43
CA GLU A 22 -14.90 7.47 -5.03
C GLU A 22 -14.01 6.81 -6.08
N ILE A 23 -12.88 7.43 -6.41
CA ILE A 23 -11.89 6.88 -7.32
C ILE A 23 -10.77 6.23 -6.51
N VAL A 24 -10.59 4.93 -6.72
CA VAL A 24 -9.55 4.14 -6.07
C VAL A 24 -8.44 3.83 -7.07
N LEU A 25 -7.23 4.33 -6.80
CA LEU A 25 -6.03 3.95 -7.55
C LEU A 25 -5.47 2.65 -6.95
N CYS A 26 -5.47 1.57 -7.72
CA CYS A 26 -4.88 0.30 -7.37
C CYS A 26 -3.50 0.19 -8.05
N VAL A 27 -2.45 -0.06 -7.26
CA VAL A 27 -1.07 -0.20 -7.75
C VAL A 27 -0.67 -1.66 -7.68
N SER A 28 -0.19 -2.23 -8.78
CA SER A 28 0.25 -3.61 -8.82
C SER A 28 1.40 -3.84 -9.80
N SER A 29 2.54 -4.28 -9.28
CA SER A 29 3.70 -4.74 -10.08
C SER A 29 3.62 -6.24 -10.40
N TYR A 30 2.64 -6.94 -9.88
CA TYR A 30 2.36 -8.37 -10.07
C TYR A 30 0.90 -8.59 -10.43
N GLU A 31 0.62 -9.69 -11.14
CA GLU A 31 -0.75 -10.06 -11.48
C GLU A 31 -1.48 -10.63 -10.25
N LYS A 32 -1.97 -9.72 -9.40
CA LYS A 32 -2.70 -10.03 -8.17
C LYS A 32 -3.79 -9.00 -7.87
N GLY A 33 -4.72 -9.38 -7.01
CA GLY A 33 -5.73 -8.46 -6.48
C GLY A 33 -7.02 -8.38 -7.31
N GLN A 34 -7.26 -9.28 -8.26
CA GLN A 34 -8.47 -9.30 -9.08
C GLN A 34 -9.76 -9.31 -8.24
N ALA A 35 -9.77 -10.07 -7.13
CA ALA A 35 -10.92 -10.09 -6.22
C ALA A 35 -11.16 -8.72 -5.56
N PHE A 36 -10.09 -8.02 -5.16
CA PHE A 36 -10.20 -6.66 -4.62
C PHE A 36 -10.75 -5.69 -5.65
N LEU A 37 -10.24 -5.72 -6.88
CA LEU A 37 -10.71 -4.86 -7.98
C LEU A 37 -12.22 -5.06 -8.22
N ARG A 38 -12.68 -6.31 -8.32
CA ARG A 38 -14.11 -6.64 -8.49
C ARG A 38 -14.95 -6.17 -7.30
N GLN A 39 -14.47 -6.36 -6.07
CA GLN A 39 -15.20 -5.92 -4.89
C GLN A 39 -15.30 -4.41 -4.80
N ALA A 40 -14.23 -3.67 -5.10
CA ALA A 40 -14.24 -2.21 -5.11
C ALA A 40 -15.25 -1.66 -6.14
N ALA A 41 -15.28 -2.26 -7.34
CA ALA A 41 -16.27 -1.91 -8.35
C ALA A 41 -17.70 -2.22 -7.90
N ALA A 42 -17.92 -3.40 -7.28
CA ALA A 42 -19.24 -3.79 -6.74
C ALA A 42 -19.73 -2.86 -5.63
N MET A 43 -18.80 -2.25 -4.86
CA MET A 43 -19.12 -1.22 -3.88
C MET A 43 -19.40 0.16 -4.49
N GLY A 44 -19.38 0.28 -5.82
CA GLY A 44 -19.66 1.51 -6.53
C GLY A 44 -18.45 2.43 -6.73
N CYS A 45 -17.24 2.01 -6.39
CA CYS A 45 -16.03 2.80 -6.66
C CYS A 45 -15.71 2.83 -8.15
N ARG A 46 -15.09 3.90 -8.61
CA ARG A 46 -14.36 3.92 -9.88
C ARG A 46 -12.97 3.31 -9.63
N VAL A 47 -12.63 2.28 -10.39
CA VAL A 47 -11.39 1.53 -10.21
C VAL A 47 -10.40 1.87 -11.31
N VAL A 48 -9.28 2.46 -10.92
CA VAL A 48 -8.15 2.78 -11.80
C VAL A 48 -6.98 1.88 -11.43
N LEU A 49 -6.50 1.08 -12.37
CA LEU A 49 -5.34 0.22 -12.19
C LEU A 49 -4.08 0.89 -12.76
N LEU A 50 -3.04 0.97 -11.95
CA LEU A 50 -1.67 1.33 -12.37
C LEU A 50 -0.78 0.09 -12.23
N THR A 51 -0.28 -0.41 -13.36
CA THR A 51 0.56 -1.60 -13.40
C THR A 51 1.79 -1.40 -14.28
N VAL A 52 2.60 -2.44 -14.46
CA VAL A 52 3.78 -2.42 -15.32
C VAL A 52 3.45 -2.89 -16.74
N ASP A 53 4.22 -2.44 -17.74
CA ASP A 53 3.95 -2.69 -19.17
C ASP A 53 3.83 -4.17 -19.50
N LYS A 54 4.61 -5.05 -18.87
CA LYS A 54 4.53 -6.51 -19.10
C LYS A 54 3.19 -7.11 -18.66
N LEU A 55 2.46 -6.47 -17.75
CA LEU A 55 1.17 -6.92 -17.25
C LEU A 55 -0.01 -6.25 -17.93
N ARG A 56 0.22 -5.45 -18.97
CA ARG A 56 -0.84 -4.72 -19.71
C ARG A 56 -1.97 -5.63 -20.16
N HIS A 57 -1.66 -6.85 -20.56
CA HIS A 57 -2.59 -7.86 -21.09
C HIS A 57 -2.74 -9.07 -20.18
N ALA A 58 -2.33 -8.96 -18.90
CA ALA A 58 -2.55 -10.02 -17.91
C ALA A 58 -4.06 -10.22 -17.63
N ASP A 59 -4.41 -11.23 -16.87
CA ASP A 59 -5.81 -11.57 -16.58
C ASP A 59 -6.45 -10.60 -15.58
N TRP A 60 -6.52 -9.33 -16.01
CA TRP A 60 -7.22 -8.29 -15.27
C TRP A 60 -8.72 -8.32 -15.54
N PRO A 61 -9.57 -7.95 -14.58
CA PRO A 61 -11.01 -7.86 -14.77
C PRO A 61 -11.36 -6.58 -15.56
N PHE A 62 -11.00 -6.54 -16.85
CA PHE A 62 -11.19 -5.39 -17.74
C PHE A 62 -12.63 -4.90 -17.84
N ASP A 63 -13.58 -5.79 -17.59
CA ASP A 63 -15.03 -5.53 -17.60
C ASP A 63 -15.48 -4.54 -16.50
N ILE A 64 -14.68 -4.39 -15.43
CA ILE A 64 -15.02 -3.51 -14.29
C ILE A 64 -13.99 -2.39 -14.05
N LEU A 65 -12.90 -2.35 -14.78
CA LEU A 65 -11.93 -1.28 -14.67
C LEU A 65 -12.40 -0.04 -15.42
N ASP A 66 -12.45 1.10 -14.74
CA ASP A 66 -12.72 2.39 -15.42
C ASP A 66 -11.51 2.81 -16.27
N GLU A 67 -10.30 2.54 -15.79
CA GLU A 67 -9.06 2.85 -16.49
C GLU A 67 -7.94 1.87 -16.11
N ILE A 68 -7.03 1.64 -17.06
CA ILE A 68 -5.75 0.96 -16.82
C ILE A 68 -4.62 1.84 -17.37
N HIS A 69 -3.63 2.09 -16.54
CA HIS A 69 -2.40 2.78 -16.90
C HIS A 69 -1.22 1.84 -16.69
N THR A 70 -0.30 1.87 -17.63
CA THR A 70 0.92 1.08 -17.53
C THR A 70 2.15 1.97 -17.52
N MET A 71 3.20 1.48 -16.88
CA MET A 71 4.48 2.17 -16.79
C MET A 71 5.62 1.16 -16.99
N PRO A 72 6.79 1.59 -17.48
CA PRO A 72 7.97 0.74 -17.58
C PRO A 72 8.33 0.12 -16.23
N GLU A 73 8.92 -1.08 -16.29
CA GLU A 73 9.44 -1.73 -15.08
C GLU A 73 10.68 -0.97 -14.56
N GLY A 74 10.92 -1.05 -13.26
CA GLY A 74 12.12 -0.49 -12.64
C GLY A 74 12.13 1.04 -12.53
N LEU A 75 10.96 1.70 -12.66
CA LEU A 75 10.88 3.14 -12.42
C LEU A 75 11.28 3.49 -10.99
N SER A 76 11.98 4.60 -10.86
CA SER A 76 12.26 5.18 -9.55
C SER A 76 10.98 5.63 -8.85
N ARG A 77 11.04 5.76 -7.52
CA ARG A 77 9.92 6.30 -6.74
C ARG A 77 9.47 7.67 -7.23
N GLU A 78 10.41 8.53 -7.62
CA GLU A 78 10.12 9.85 -8.15
C GLU A 78 9.34 9.78 -9.47
N GLN A 79 9.75 8.91 -10.38
CA GLN A 79 9.07 8.73 -11.68
C GLN A 79 7.63 8.21 -11.48
N ILE A 80 7.42 7.26 -10.58
CA ILE A 80 6.07 6.77 -10.23
C ILE A 80 5.23 7.90 -9.63
N THR A 81 5.83 8.70 -8.72
CA THR A 81 5.17 9.85 -8.11
C THR A 81 4.74 10.86 -9.16
N ASN A 82 5.62 11.20 -10.10
CA ASN A 82 5.32 12.13 -11.19
C ASN A 82 4.20 11.59 -12.12
N THR A 83 4.20 10.30 -12.39
CA THR A 83 3.13 9.65 -13.16
C THR A 83 1.78 9.80 -12.47
N VAL A 84 1.70 9.49 -11.18
CA VAL A 84 0.45 9.61 -10.41
C VAL A 84 0.03 11.08 -10.27
N ALA A 85 0.97 12.01 -10.03
CA ALA A 85 0.69 13.44 -9.98
C ALA A 85 0.13 13.95 -11.32
N TYR A 86 0.63 13.45 -12.44
CA TYR A 86 0.08 13.77 -13.76
C TYR A 86 -1.38 13.28 -13.90
N LEU A 87 -1.66 12.04 -13.50
CA LEU A 87 -3.02 11.50 -13.54
C LEU A 87 -3.97 12.32 -12.65
N MET A 88 -3.51 12.84 -11.53
CA MET A 88 -4.32 13.65 -10.60
C MET A 88 -4.70 15.03 -11.15
N ARG A 89 -4.10 15.48 -12.24
CA ARG A 89 -4.49 16.77 -12.88
C ARG A 89 -5.94 16.76 -13.40
N SER A 90 -6.45 15.60 -13.78
CA SER A 90 -7.79 15.44 -14.35
C SER A 90 -8.78 14.71 -13.44
N ARG A 91 -8.31 14.19 -12.28
CA ARG A 91 -9.13 13.42 -11.34
C ARG A 91 -8.55 13.48 -9.93
N LYS A 92 -9.39 13.26 -8.95
CA LYS A 92 -8.99 13.14 -7.55
C LYS A 92 -9.08 11.68 -7.15
N PHE A 93 -7.97 11.09 -6.73
CA PHE A 93 -7.99 9.79 -6.08
C PHE A 93 -8.34 9.96 -4.61
N GLU A 94 -9.36 9.28 -4.13
CA GLU A 94 -9.75 9.26 -2.72
C GLU A 94 -8.97 8.20 -1.95
N ARG A 95 -8.54 7.15 -2.64
CA ARG A 95 -7.74 6.05 -2.05
C ARG A 95 -6.63 5.59 -3.00
N ILE A 96 -5.51 5.16 -2.42
CA ILE A 96 -4.44 4.44 -3.13
C ILE A 96 -4.19 3.13 -2.39
N VAL A 97 -4.28 2.02 -3.11
CA VAL A 97 -4.18 0.67 -2.55
C VAL A 97 -3.11 -0.12 -3.30
N ALA A 98 -2.20 -0.76 -2.58
CA ALA A 98 -1.31 -1.77 -3.14
C ALA A 98 -2.04 -3.10 -3.21
N LEU A 99 -2.01 -3.76 -4.36
CA LEU A 99 -2.60 -5.09 -4.55
C LEU A 99 -1.65 -6.23 -4.20
N ASP A 100 -0.35 -5.92 -4.07
CA ASP A 100 0.69 -6.86 -3.65
C ASP A 100 1.56 -6.26 -2.55
N GLU A 101 2.23 -7.10 -1.77
CA GLU A 101 3.11 -6.65 -0.69
C GLU A 101 4.32 -5.86 -1.20
N PHE A 102 4.79 -6.12 -2.42
CA PHE A 102 5.92 -5.39 -3.01
C PHE A 102 5.59 -3.94 -3.31
N ASP A 103 4.32 -3.64 -3.56
CA ASP A 103 3.84 -2.28 -3.86
C ASP A 103 3.44 -1.47 -2.62
N MET A 104 3.46 -2.08 -1.43
CA MET A 104 3.00 -1.41 -0.20
C MET A 104 3.77 -0.12 0.09
N HIS A 105 5.09 -0.11 -0.06
CA HIS A 105 5.91 1.09 0.17
C HIS A 105 5.64 2.17 -0.88
N THR A 106 5.44 1.77 -2.15
CA THR A 106 5.07 2.70 -3.23
C THR A 106 3.72 3.35 -2.93
N ALA A 107 2.70 2.56 -2.60
CA ALA A 107 1.38 3.08 -2.26
C ALA A 107 1.41 3.98 -1.01
N ALA A 108 2.18 3.61 0.02
CA ALA A 108 2.35 4.42 1.22
C ALA A 108 2.99 5.78 0.92
N HIS A 109 4.07 5.78 0.13
CA HIS A 109 4.73 7.00 -0.31
C HIS A 109 3.79 7.91 -1.12
N LEU A 110 3.06 7.32 -2.06
CA LEU A 110 2.09 8.06 -2.87
C LEU A 110 0.99 8.68 -1.99
N ARG A 111 0.45 7.95 -1.01
CA ARG A 111 -0.54 8.50 -0.06
C ARG A 111 0.01 9.70 0.71
N GLU A 112 1.22 9.61 1.25
CA GLU A 112 1.85 10.72 1.97
C GLU A 112 2.11 11.91 1.05
N HIS A 113 2.70 11.68 -0.12
CA HIS A 113 3.03 12.74 -1.06
C HIS A 113 1.78 13.46 -1.58
N MET A 114 0.73 12.71 -1.93
CA MET A 114 -0.52 13.24 -2.49
C MET A 114 -1.54 13.66 -1.42
N ARG A 115 -1.20 13.54 -0.11
CA ARG A 115 -2.11 13.86 1.00
C ARG A 115 -3.41 13.04 0.98
N ILE A 116 -3.30 11.78 0.57
CA ILE A 116 -4.43 10.83 0.54
C ILE A 116 -4.45 10.04 1.84
N PRO A 117 -5.60 9.89 2.51
CA PRO A 117 -5.72 9.14 3.75
C PRO A 117 -5.28 7.68 3.63
N GLY A 118 -4.65 7.15 4.68
CA GLY A 118 -4.22 5.77 4.78
C GLY A 118 -2.87 5.62 5.47
N MET A 119 -2.37 4.38 5.58
CA MET A 119 -1.08 4.11 6.20
C MET A 119 0.05 4.76 5.40
N GLY A 120 0.85 5.58 6.08
CA GLY A 120 2.09 6.15 5.55
C GLY A 120 3.27 5.17 5.63
N LEU A 121 4.46 5.63 5.25
CA LEU A 121 5.66 4.81 5.16
C LEU A 121 6.03 4.16 6.51
N THR A 122 6.01 4.92 7.60
CA THR A 122 6.37 4.40 8.94
C THR A 122 5.45 3.26 9.37
N THR A 123 4.13 3.46 9.26
CA THR A 123 3.17 2.41 9.62
C THR A 123 3.27 1.20 8.69
N THR A 124 3.48 1.43 7.40
CA THR A 124 3.65 0.35 6.41
C THR A 124 4.89 -0.49 6.69
N ALA A 125 5.98 0.11 7.22
CA ALA A 125 7.18 -0.63 7.61
C ALA A 125 6.88 -1.74 8.64
N TYR A 126 5.95 -1.54 9.58
CA TYR A 126 5.56 -2.55 10.55
C TYR A 126 4.93 -3.82 9.94
N PHE A 127 4.50 -3.76 8.70
CA PHE A 127 3.94 -4.90 7.97
C PHE A 127 4.89 -5.46 6.89
N ARG A 128 5.93 -4.70 6.54
CA ARG A 128 6.81 -5.03 5.42
C ARG A 128 8.26 -5.29 5.82
N ASP A 129 8.77 -4.60 6.82
CA ASP A 129 10.11 -4.76 7.39
C ASP A 129 10.06 -5.74 8.56
N LYS A 130 10.79 -6.86 8.47
CA LYS A 130 10.77 -7.91 9.50
C LYS A 130 11.33 -7.44 10.84
N LEU A 131 12.31 -6.55 10.83
CA LEU A 131 12.88 -6.00 12.05
C LEU A 131 11.89 -5.03 12.72
N ALA A 132 11.34 -4.08 11.95
CA ALA A 132 10.33 -3.14 12.43
C ALA A 132 9.07 -3.86 12.95
N MET A 133 8.60 -4.87 12.21
CA MET A 133 7.47 -5.73 12.61
C MET A 133 7.70 -6.39 13.97
N ARG A 134 8.89 -6.97 14.18
CA ARG A 134 9.21 -7.67 15.44
C ARG A 134 9.36 -6.70 16.60
N HIS A 135 9.99 -5.56 16.39
CA HIS A 135 10.07 -4.51 17.40
C HIS A 135 8.69 -4.04 17.84
N GLU A 136 7.80 -3.78 16.90
CA GLU A 136 6.44 -3.33 17.20
C GLU A 136 5.61 -4.43 17.90
N ALA A 137 5.71 -5.67 17.44
CA ALA A 137 5.05 -6.81 18.08
C ALA A 137 5.54 -7.00 19.53
N LYS A 138 6.86 -6.94 19.78
CA LYS A 138 7.46 -7.03 21.12
C LYS A 138 6.98 -5.88 22.01
N ARG A 139 6.93 -4.65 21.47
CA ARG A 139 6.40 -3.47 22.17
C ARG A 139 4.93 -3.62 22.56
N ALA A 140 4.14 -4.28 21.72
CA ALA A 140 2.73 -4.59 21.97
C ALA A 140 2.50 -5.80 22.89
N GLY A 141 3.57 -6.42 23.43
CA GLY A 141 3.47 -7.60 24.30
C GLY A 141 3.17 -8.90 23.56
N ILE A 142 3.27 -8.92 22.23
CA ILE A 142 3.10 -10.14 21.43
C ILE A 142 4.38 -10.95 21.49
N LEU A 143 4.25 -12.26 21.75
CA LEU A 143 5.38 -13.18 21.78
C LEU A 143 6.01 -13.29 20.40
N VAL A 144 7.29 -12.98 20.31
CA VAL A 144 8.11 -13.10 19.10
C VAL A 144 9.39 -13.87 19.41
N PRO A 145 9.98 -14.59 18.45
CA PRO A 145 11.33 -15.15 18.62
C PRO A 145 12.33 -14.04 18.95
N GLU A 146 13.41 -14.39 19.65
CA GLU A 146 14.52 -13.46 19.86
C GLU A 146 15.11 -13.03 18.51
N PHE A 147 15.50 -11.77 18.41
CA PHE A 147 16.00 -11.17 17.17
C PHE A 147 16.93 -10.00 17.46
N THR A 148 17.78 -9.70 16.50
CA THR A 148 18.64 -8.49 16.50
C THR A 148 18.79 -7.93 15.10
N GLY A 149 19.21 -6.66 15.00
CA GLY A 149 19.63 -6.06 13.74
C GLY A 149 21.00 -6.60 13.30
N ILE A 150 21.26 -6.56 12.00
CA ILE A 150 22.51 -7.07 11.42
C ILE A 150 23.49 -5.96 11.00
N LEU A 151 23.16 -4.70 11.27
CA LEU A 151 23.97 -3.55 10.84
C LEU A 151 25.18 -3.30 11.75
N ASN A 152 25.09 -3.67 13.01
CA ASN A 152 26.18 -3.55 13.99
C ASN A 152 26.71 -4.94 14.33
N TYR A 153 28.02 -5.14 14.11
CA TYR A 153 28.66 -6.45 14.36
C TYR A 153 28.85 -6.76 15.85
N ASP A 154 28.94 -5.76 16.70
CA ASP A 154 29.07 -5.99 18.14
C ASP A 154 27.74 -6.42 18.74
N ASP A 155 26.63 -5.80 18.32
CA ASP A 155 25.27 -6.24 18.69
C ASP A 155 25.00 -7.67 18.20
N LEU A 156 25.45 -7.98 16.98
CA LEU A 156 25.30 -9.32 16.42
C LEU A 156 26.12 -10.37 17.21
N ARG A 157 27.36 -10.04 17.58
CA ARG A 157 28.19 -10.94 18.41
C ARG A 157 27.59 -11.15 19.79
N ALA A 158 27.12 -10.09 20.45
CA ALA A 158 26.42 -10.17 21.72
C ALA A 158 25.22 -11.09 21.65
N TYR A 159 24.37 -10.87 20.62
CA TYR A 159 23.20 -11.72 20.37
C TYR A 159 23.57 -13.21 20.21
N MET A 160 24.64 -13.52 19.47
CA MET A 160 25.07 -14.90 19.23
C MET A 160 25.67 -15.56 20.49
N GLN A 161 26.13 -14.78 21.47
CA GLN A 161 26.55 -15.28 22.78
C GLN A 161 25.39 -15.60 23.71
N GLU A 162 24.31 -14.81 23.61
CA GLU A 162 23.12 -14.94 24.48
C GLU A 162 22.11 -15.95 23.95
N VAL A 163 21.95 -16.01 22.63
CA VAL A 163 20.92 -16.84 21.96
C VAL A 163 21.62 -18.02 21.25
N PRO A 164 21.34 -19.27 21.63
CA PRO A 164 21.96 -20.42 20.98
C PRO A 164 21.48 -20.63 19.54
N ALA A 165 22.36 -21.22 18.72
CA ALA A 165 22.01 -21.62 17.36
C ALA A 165 20.89 -22.70 17.34
N PRO A 166 20.17 -22.88 16.22
CA PRO A 166 20.41 -22.28 14.90
C PRO A 166 19.83 -20.87 14.74
N TRP A 167 20.50 -20.02 13.96
CA TRP A 167 20.02 -18.68 13.61
C TRP A 167 19.53 -18.63 12.16
N VAL A 168 18.61 -17.73 11.87
CA VAL A 168 18.09 -17.50 10.53
C VAL A 168 18.30 -16.01 10.15
N LEU A 169 19.01 -15.79 9.06
CA LEU A 169 19.16 -14.48 8.44
C LEU A 169 18.00 -14.25 7.44
N LYS A 170 17.34 -13.09 7.54
CA LYS A 170 16.24 -12.69 6.65
C LYS A 170 16.37 -11.24 6.22
#